data_1d274972518368030fdf67923c906a52
#
_entry.id   1d274972518368030fdf67923c906a52
#
_cell.length_a   1.000
_cell.length_b   1.000
_cell.length_c   1.000
_cell.angle_alpha   90.00
_cell.angle_beta   90.00
_cell.angle_gamma   90.00
#
_symmetry.space_group_name_H-M   'P 1'
#
loop_
_entity.id
_entity.type
_entity.pdbx_description
1 polymer ?
#
loop_
_entity_poly.entity_id
_entity_poly.type
_entity_poly.pdbx_seq_one_letter_code
_entity_poly.pdbx_strand_id
1 'polypeptide(L)'
;MRNLLWGLLASGSLLSGQVQAQAGPETLAERLVSLRGQVDELQSELDIRREEHKNRMVYLTAQLGDLQANRDREALRVSQLQENLEEIRTEIETAGLSSDSMVPFVLDQISVIRRQVSQGFPFKVQERLAELDELQTQLETGVTSAQRGINRLWAFVEDEIRITRENAIYSQSINIDGRNVLVEVAKLGSAMMFFRTRALEYGRAVYQAGDWKFELLESATSQEQVARLFDSLRKQIRQGYFELPIALPPALGEAS
;
A
#
# COMPACT_ATOMS: atom_id res chain seq x y z
N MET A 1 -37.37 -9.86 -6.72
CA MET A 1 -38.33 -8.77 -6.69
C MET A 1 -38.22 -8.09 -8.04
N ARG A 2 -39.04 -8.49 -8.87
CA ARG A 2 -40.41 -8.07 -9.20
C ARG A 2 -40.44 -6.88 -10.16
N ASN A 3 -40.70 -7.22 -11.44
CA ASN A 3 -41.82 -6.71 -12.25
C ASN A 3 -41.83 -5.23 -12.59
N LEU A 4 -42.00 -4.97 -13.87
CA LEU A 4 -43.12 -4.26 -14.49
C LEU A 4 -42.71 -4.07 -15.95
N LEU A 5 -43.26 -4.76 -16.96
CA LEU A 5 -44.61 -4.85 -17.45
C LEU A 5 -45.16 -3.55 -18.05
N TRP A 6 -45.56 -3.73 -19.30
CA TRP A 6 -46.68 -3.08 -20.00
C TRP A 6 -46.35 -1.72 -20.61
N GLY A 7 -46.64 -1.44 -21.78
CA GLY A 7 -47.64 -1.89 -22.77
C GLY A 7 -48.18 -0.66 -23.48
N LEU A 8 -48.44 -0.72 -24.75
CA LEU A 8 -49.39 0.18 -25.50
C LEU A 8 -49.43 -0.38 -26.91
N LEU A 9 -50.49 -1.10 -27.23
CA LEU A 9 -51.76 -0.68 -27.85
C LEU A 9 -51.56 0.14 -29.11
N ALA A 10 -51.63 -0.55 -30.18
CA ALA A 10 -52.65 -0.50 -31.22
C ALA A 10 -53.31 0.86 -31.46
N SER A 11 -53.08 1.37 -32.62
CA SER A 11 -54.14 2.11 -33.37
C SER A 11 -53.94 1.82 -34.83
N GLY A 12 -54.90 1.09 -35.34
CA GLY A 12 -55.04 0.81 -36.73
C GLY A 12 -55.43 2.08 -37.51
N SER A 13 -54.87 2.20 -38.66
CA SER A 13 -55.47 2.95 -39.75
C SER A 13 -55.25 2.14 -41.01
N LEU A 14 -56.32 1.47 -41.38
CA LEU A 14 -56.55 0.94 -42.72
C LEU A 14 -56.51 2.11 -43.71
N LEU A 15 -55.42 2.25 -44.41
CA LEU A 15 -55.39 2.98 -45.68
C LEU A 15 -55.16 1.96 -46.78
N SER A 16 -56.30 1.53 -47.32
CA SER A 16 -56.37 0.79 -48.56
C SER A 16 -55.86 1.68 -49.70
N GLY A 17 -54.57 1.70 -49.91
CA GLY A 17 -53.94 2.20 -51.11
C GLY A 17 -53.66 1.05 -52.06
N GLN A 18 -54.56 0.78 -52.98
CA GLN A 18 -54.24 -0.07 -54.14
C GLN A 18 -53.22 0.69 -54.97
N VAL A 19 -51.95 0.36 -54.76
CA VAL A 19 -50.89 0.62 -55.74
C VAL A 19 -50.78 -0.63 -56.60
N GLN A 20 -51.52 -0.60 -57.72
CA GLN A 20 -51.18 -1.47 -58.85
C GLN A 20 -49.84 -1.01 -59.40
N ALA A 21 -48.76 -1.53 -58.89
CA ALA A 21 -47.46 -1.46 -59.50
C ALA A 21 -47.39 -2.61 -60.54
N GLN A 22 -47.63 -2.32 -61.78
CA GLN A 22 -47.07 -3.07 -62.89
C GLN A 22 -45.56 -3.00 -62.80
N ALA A 23 -44.99 -3.89 -61.97
CA ALA A 23 -43.56 -4.09 -61.94
C ALA A 23 -43.24 -4.89 -63.21
N GLY A 24 -42.69 -4.23 -64.21
CA GLY A 24 -42.16 -4.88 -65.40
C GLY A 24 -41.09 -5.95 -64.99
N PRO A 25 -40.82 -6.93 -65.86
CA PRO A 25 -39.88 -8.00 -65.54
C PRO A 25 -38.47 -7.48 -65.20
N GLU A 26 -38.09 -6.31 -65.68
CA GLU A 26 -36.83 -5.64 -65.31
C GLU A 26 -36.76 -5.22 -63.84
N THR A 27 -37.82 -4.66 -63.28
CA THR A 27 -37.88 -4.26 -61.89
C THR A 27 -37.92 -5.42 -60.91
N LEU A 28 -38.46 -6.58 -61.32
CA LEU A 28 -38.43 -7.83 -60.59
C LEU A 28 -37.03 -8.42 -60.55
N ALA A 29 -36.31 -8.37 -61.67
CA ALA A 29 -34.94 -8.83 -61.76
C ALA A 29 -33.98 -7.97 -60.90
N GLU A 30 -34.11 -6.67 -60.90
CA GLU A 30 -33.35 -5.75 -60.05
C GLU A 30 -33.61 -6.00 -58.56
N ARG A 31 -34.88 -6.21 -58.19
CA ARG A 31 -35.23 -6.57 -56.79
C ARG A 31 -34.64 -7.92 -56.38
N LEU A 32 -34.60 -8.90 -57.26
CA LEU A 32 -34.03 -10.21 -57.02
C LEU A 32 -32.50 -10.14 -56.80
N VAL A 33 -31.80 -9.33 -57.60
CA VAL A 33 -30.38 -9.05 -57.47
C VAL A 33 -30.09 -8.32 -56.15
N SER A 34 -30.89 -7.30 -55.81
CA SER A 34 -30.76 -6.56 -54.54
C SER A 34 -31.03 -7.47 -53.33
N LEU A 35 -32.05 -8.30 -53.39
CA LEU A 35 -32.36 -9.25 -52.30
C LEU A 35 -31.27 -10.32 -52.15
N ARG A 36 -30.69 -10.81 -53.23
CA ARG A 36 -29.53 -11.68 -53.18
C ARG A 36 -28.32 -11.02 -52.54
N GLY A 37 -28.02 -9.76 -52.92
CA GLY A 37 -26.96 -8.99 -52.30
C GLY A 37 -27.16 -8.82 -50.79
N GLN A 38 -28.39 -8.54 -50.36
CA GLN A 38 -28.72 -8.41 -48.93
C GLN A 38 -28.55 -9.79 -48.20
N VAL A 39 -28.97 -10.87 -48.82
CA VAL A 39 -28.79 -12.23 -48.24
C VAL A 39 -27.32 -12.57 -48.11
N ASP A 40 -26.50 -12.33 -49.14
CA ASP A 40 -25.08 -12.56 -49.11
C ASP A 40 -24.37 -11.71 -48.05
N GLU A 41 -24.76 -10.42 -47.91
CA GLU A 41 -24.26 -9.50 -46.88
C GLU A 41 -24.62 -9.99 -45.47
N LEU A 42 -25.90 -10.37 -45.26
CA LEU A 42 -26.35 -10.88 -43.95
C LEU A 42 -25.70 -12.23 -43.61
N GLN A 43 -25.48 -13.11 -44.58
CA GLN A 43 -24.75 -14.35 -44.36
C GLN A 43 -23.30 -14.08 -43.96
N SER A 44 -22.64 -13.15 -44.65
CA SER A 44 -21.26 -12.75 -44.30
C SER A 44 -21.19 -12.17 -42.91
N GLU A 45 -22.12 -11.26 -42.55
CA GLU A 45 -22.19 -10.68 -41.21
C GLU A 45 -22.47 -11.76 -40.14
N LEU A 46 -23.32 -12.70 -40.42
CA LEU A 46 -23.64 -13.80 -39.52
C LEU A 46 -22.44 -14.71 -39.28
N ASP A 47 -21.69 -15.02 -40.35
CA ASP A 47 -20.48 -15.83 -40.22
C ASP A 47 -19.36 -15.09 -39.43
N ILE A 48 -19.18 -13.79 -39.66
CA ILE A 48 -18.26 -12.97 -38.85
C ILE A 48 -18.68 -13.02 -37.37
N ARG A 49 -19.96 -12.76 -37.07
CA ARG A 49 -20.45 -12.78 -35.68
C ARG A 49 -20.34 -14.17 -35.04
N ARG A 50 -20.54 -15.24 -35.78
CA ARG A 50 -20.33 -16.60 -35.28
C ARG A 50 -18.87 -16.84 -34.91
N GLU A 51 -17.93 -16.40 -35.75
CA GLU A 51 -16.50 -16.57 -35.48
C GLU A 51 -16.05 -15.69 -34.30
N GLU A 52 -16.53 -14.46 -34.22
CA GLU A 52 -16.29 -13.60 -33.04
C GLU A 52 -16.82 -14.22 -31.76
N HIS A 53 -18.05 -14.75 -31.80
CA HIS A 53 -18.67 -15.43 -30.66
C HIS A 53 -17.85 -16.68 -30.25
N LYS A 54 -17.45 -17.49 -31.21
CA LYS A 54 -16.61 -18.68 -30.97
C LYS A 54 -15.28 -18.28 -30.33
N ASN A 55 -14.60 -17.28 -30.87
CA ASN A 55 -13.32 -16.79 -30.34
C ASN A 55 -13.48 -16.24 -28.92
N ARG A 56 -14.57 -15.49 -28.67
CA ARG A 56 -14.90 -14.99 -27.34
C ARG A 56 -15.19 -16.10 -26.35
N MET A 57 -15.91 -17.16 -26.77
CA MET A 57 -16.17 -18.33 -25.93
C MET A 57 -14.90 -19.09 -25.59
N VAL A 58 -14.00 -19.31 -26.54
CA VAL A 58 -12.70 -19.94 -26.31
C VAL A 58 -11.87 -19.13 -25.32
N TYR A 59 -11.80 -17.82 -25.51
CA TYR A 59 -11.08 -16.91 -24.61
C TYR A 59 -11.65 -16.93 -23.17
N LEU A 60 -12.98 -16.83 -23.04
CA LEU A 60 -13.63 -16.85 -21.72
C LEU A 60 -13.49 -18.21 -21.04
N THR A 61 -13.53 -19.31 -21.80
CA THR A 61 -13.31 -20.65 -21.24
C THR A 61 -11.87 -20.82 -20.74
N ALA A 62 -10.89 -20.30 -21.46
CA ALA A 62 -9.50 -20.30 -21.02
C ALA A 62 -9.32 -19.46 -19.73
N GLN A 63 -9.86 -18.23 -19.70
CA GLN A 63 -9.83 -17.41 -18.49
C GLN A 63 -10.50 -18.07 -17.28
N LEU A 64 -11.64 -18.72 -17.51
CA LEU A 64 -12.35 -19.43 -16.45
C LEU A 64 -11.51 -20.59 -15.92
N GLY A 65 -10.84 -21.34 -16.80
CA GLY A 65 -9.91 -22.40 -16.41
C GLY A 65 -8.73 -21.86 -15.58
N ASP A 66 -8.13 -20.77 -16.00
CA ASP A 66 -7.03 -20.12 -15.27
C ASP A 66 -7.47 -19.61 -13.90
N LEU A 67 -8.64 -18.98 -13.82
CA LEU A 67 -9.19 -18.49 -12.56
C LEU A 67 -9.54 -19.63 -11.60
N GLN A 68 -10.09 -20.72 -12.12
CA GLN A 68 -10.37 -21.92 -11.32
C GLN A 68 -9.08 -22.55 -10.78
N ALA A 69 -8.07 -22.69 -11.63
CA ALA A 69 -6.77 -23.22 -11.21
C ALA A 69 -6.07 -22.33 -10.17
N ASN A 70 -6.20 -21.01 -10.30
CA ASN A 70 -5.70 -20.06 -9.30
C ASN A 70 -6.46 -20.19 -7.98
N ARG A 71 -7.79 -20.23 -8.03
CA ARG A 71 -8.63 -20.41 -6.84
C ARG A 71 -8.29 -21.70 -6.11
N ASP A 72 -8.13 -22.80 -6.85
CA ASP A 72 -7.84 -24.09 -6.23
C ASP A 72 -6.44 -24.13 -5.60
N ARG A 73 -5.45 -23.46 -6.20
CA ARG A 73 -4.12 -23.28 -5.61
C ARG A 73 -4.18 -22.44 -4.31
N GLU A 74 -4.93 -21.33 -4.33
CA GLU A 74 -5.07 -20.50 -3.13
C GLU A 74 -5.89 -21.22 -2.03
N ALA A 75 -6.89 -21.99 -2.40
CA ALA A 75 -7.65 -22.80 -1.43
C ALA A 75 -6.75 -23.85 -0.76
N LEU A 76 -5.89 -24.53 -1.54
CA LEU A 76 -4.90 -25.46 -0.98
C LEU A 76 -3.92 -24.77 -0.04
N ARG A 77 -3.43 -23.57 -0.43
CA ARG A 77 -2.53 -22.76 0.39
C ARG A 77 -3.17 -22.34 1.71
N VAL A 78 -4.43 -21.91 1.66
CA VAL A 78 -5.20 -21.57 2.87
C VAL A 78 -5.35 -22.80 3.79
N SER A 79 -5.66 -23.97 3.22
CA SER A 79 -5.75 -25.21 4.00
C SER A 79 -4.42 -25.59 4.68
N GLN A 80 -3.30 -25.46 3.97
CA GLN A 80 -1.97 -25.72 4.53
C GLN A 80 -1.61 -24.74 5.64
N LEU A 81 -1.94 -23.45 5.46
CA LEU A 81 -1.71 -22.44 6.49
C LEU A 81 -2.57 -22.69 7.73
N GLN A 82 -3.81 -23.14 7.56
CA GLN A 82 -4.69 -23.49 8.67
C GLN A 82 -4.16 -24.72 9.44
N GLU A 83 -3.66 -25.72 8.74
CA GLU A 83 -3.06 -26.91 9.35
C GLU A 83 -1.79 -26.54 10.16
N ASN A 84 -0.89 -25.75 9.57
CA ASN A 84 0.28 -25.25 10.28
C ASN A 84 -0.07 -24.39 11.50
N LEU A 85 -1.13 -23.58 11.44
CA LEU A 85 -1.62 -22.82 12.58
C LEU A 85 -2.12 -23.70 13.72
N GLU A 86 -2.84 -24.78 13.41
CA GLU A 86 -3.30 -25.72 14.43
C GLU A 86 -2.15 -26.54 15.03
N GLU A 87 -1.16 -26.90 14.22
CA GLU A 87 0.06 -27.58 14.70
C GLU A 87 0.81 -26.67 15.68
N ILE A 88 1.06 -25.40 15.31
CA ILE A 88 1.73 -24.41 16.19
C ILE A 88 0.90 -24.16 17.47
N ARG A 89 -0.44 -24.12 17.39
CA ARG A 89 -1.29 -23.98 18.57
C ARG A 89 -1.16 -25.15 19.53
N THR A 90 -1.17 -26.37 18.99
CA THR A 90 -0.99 -27.58 19.81
C THR A 90 0.42 -27.65 20.41
N GLU A 91 1.45 -27.20 19.69
CA GLU A 91 2.81 -27.08 20.24
C GLU A 91 2.87 -26.07 21.40
N ILE A 92 2.23 -24.91 21.26
CA ILE A 92 2.15 -23.88 22.31
C ILE A 92 1.40 -24.42 23.55
N GLU A 93 0.30 -25.13 23.35
CA GLU A 93 -0.48 -25.75 24.46
C GLU A 93 0.33 -26.85 25.17
N THR A 94 1.01 -27.72 24.41
CA THR A 94 1.83 -28.81 24.96
C THR A 94 3.10 -28.30 25.61
N ALA A 95 3.66 -27.19 25.15
CA ALA A 95 4.81 -26.53 25.78
C ALA A 95 4.44 -25.88 27.14
N GLY A 96 3.18 -25.89 27.55
CA GLY A 96 2.72 -25.31 28.83
C GLY A 96 2.82 -23.78 28.86
N LEU A 97 2.97 -23.16 27.71
CA LEU A 97 2.94 -21.71 27.57
C LEU A 97 1.48 -21.26 27.54
N SER A 98 0.83 -21.22 28.70
CA SER A 98 -0.49 -20.57 28.80
C SER A 98 -0.34 -19.10 28.35
N SER A 99 -1.36 -18.58 27.66
CA SER A 99 -1.38 -17.17 27.20
C SER A 99 -1.00 -16.20 28.33
N ASP A 100 -1.45 -16.50 29.57
CA ASP A 100 -1.19 -15.67 30.74
C ASP A 100 0.27 -15.72 31.20
N SER A 101 0.96 -16.84 31.03
CA SER A 101 2.38 -16.96 31.39
C SER A 101 3.31 -16.19 30.44
N MET A 102 2.86 -15.88 29.24
CA MET A 102 3.64 -15.13 28.26
C MET A 102 3.54 -13.61 28.43
N VAL A 103 2.51 -13.10 29.12
CA VAL A 103 2.34 -11.65 29.33
C VAL A 103 3.57 -11.01 29.97
N PRO A 104 4.15 -11.54 31.09
CA PRO A 104 5.34 -10.97 31.70
C PRO A 104 6.54 -10.93 30.75
N PHE A 105 6.71 -11.95 29.92
CA PHE A 105 7.78 -11.98 28.92
C PHE A 105 7.61 -10.87 27.87
N VAL A 106 6.39 -10.68 27.35
CA VAL A 106 6.11 -9.62 26.37
C VAL A 106 6.33 -8.23 26.97
N LEU A 107 5.92 -8.02 28.22
CA LEU A 107 6.14 -6.77 28.95
C LEU A 107 7.64 -6.49 29.15
N ASP A 108 8.43 -7.51 29.45
CA ASP A 108 9.89 -7.37 29.53
C ASP A 108 10.48 -6.95 28.18
N GLN A 109 10.08 -7.61 27.08
CA GLN A 109 10.53 -7.24 25.74
C GLN A 109 10.12 -5.81 25.36
N ILE A 110 8.91 -5.37 25.69
CA ILE A 110 8.46 -3.99 25.51
C ILE A 110 9.40 -3.04 26.24
N SER A 111 9.80 -3.36 27.46
CA SER A 111 10.71 -2.53 28.24
C SER A 111 12.11 -2.40 27.62
N VAL A 112 12.60 -3.48 27.01
CA VAL A 112 13.90 -3.49 26.28
C VAL A 112 13.81 -2.61 25.05
N ILE A 113 12.77 -2.79 24.22
CA ILE A 113 12.58 -2.02 23.00
C ILE A 113 12.37 -0.54 23.33
N ARG A 114 11.59 -0.23 24.36
CA ARG A 114 11.40 1.15 24.85
C ARG A 114 12.72 1.84 25.15
N ARG A 115 13.64 1.16 25.83
CA ARG A 115 14.98 1.68 26.13
C ARG A 115 15.78 1.94 24.86
N GLN A 116 15.72 1.04 23.89
CA GLN A 116 16.38 1.22 22.60
C GLN A 116 15.79 2.39 21.82
N VAL A 117 14.47 2.56 21.81
CA VAL A 117 13.79 3.69 21.16
C VAL A 117 14.17 5.01 21.81
N SER A 118 14.20 5.06 23.15
CA SER A 118 14.48 6.30 23.88
C SER A 118 15.95 6.76 23.74
N GLN A 119 16.89 5.82 23.61
CA GLN A 119 18.31 6.11 23.45
C GLN A 119 18.77 6.11 22.00
N GLY A 120 17.91 5.65 21.10
CA GLY A 120 18.20 5.47 19.70
C GLY A 120 18.09 6.76 18.88
N PHE A 121 17.96 6.59 17.58
CA PHE A 121 17.86 7.67 16.61
C PHE A 121 16.64 8.57 16.87
N PRO A 122 16.81 9.93 16.89
CA PRO A 122 15.81 10.89 17.42
C PRO A 122 14.67 11.17 16.44
N PHE A 123 14.16 10.14 15.81
CA PHE A 123 13.06 10.23 14.87
C PHE A 123 11.75 9.78 15.51
N LYS A 124 10.78 10.69 15.62
CA LYS A 124 9.42 10.44 16.13
C LYS A 124 9.39 9.65 17.46
N VAL A 125 10.35 9.90 18.33
CA VAL A 125 10.56 9.13 19.56
C VAL A 125 9.30 9.10 20.41
N GLN A 126 8.60 10.24 20.58
CA GLN A 126 7.39 10.33 21.40
C GLN A 126 6.24 9.50 20.85
N GLU A 127 6.04 9.50 19.53
CA GLU A 127 5.00 8.72 18.86
C GLU A 127 5.27 7.22 19.03
N ARG A 128 6.52 6.81 18.84
CA ARG A 128 6.96 5.41 18.97
C ARG A 128 6.85 4.91 20.42
N LEU A 129 7.21 5.73 21.39
CA LEU A 129 7.05 5.40 22.80
C LEU A 129 5.57 5.29 23.20
N ALA A 130 4.72 6.20 22.71
CA ALA A 130 3.28 6.16 22.99
C ALA A 130 2.63 4.88 22.46
N GLU A 131 3.06 4.35 21.31
CA GLU A 131 2.57 3.09 20.76
C GLU A 131 2.93 1.89 21.67
N LEU A 132 4.18 1.87 22.18
CA LEU A 132 4.61 0.84 23.14
C LEU A 132 3.87 0.95 24.48
N ASP A 133 3.61 2.17 24.97
CA ASP A 133 2.87 2.42 26.19
C ASP A 133 1.41 1.96 26.08
N GLU A 134 0.79 2.20 24.93
CA GLU A 134 -0.56 1.72 24.63
C GLU A 134 -0.60 0.17 24.61
N LEU A 135 0.36 -0.45 23.93
CA LEU A 135 0.45 -1.92 23.89
C LEU A 135 0.65 -2.51 25.28
N GLN A 136 1.53 -1.92 26.09
CA GLN A 136 1.75 -2.32 27.48
C GLN A 136 0.46 -2.25 28.29
N THR A 137 -0.23 -1.10 28.24
CA THR A 137 -1.50 -0.89 28.96
C THR A 137 -2.56 -1.91 28.57
N GLN A 138 -2.69 -2.22 27.28
CA GLN A 138 -3.65 -3.20 26.78
C GLN A 138 -3.33 -4.64 27.23
N LEU A 139 -2.06 -4.97 27.38
CA LEU A 139 -1.63 -6.27 27.92
C LEU A 139 -1.89 -6.37 29.43
N GLU A 140 -1.52 -5.33 30.19
CA GLU A 140 -1.71 -5.27 31.64
C GLU A 140 -3.18 -5.30 32.05
N THR A 141 -4.05 -4.65 31.27
CA THR A 141 -5.51 -4.63 31.51
C THR A 141 -6.23 -5.86 30.95
N GLY A 142 -5.53 -6.78 30.28
CA GLY A 142 -6.14 -7.96 29.68
C GLY A 142 -7.02 -7.68 28.46
N VAL A 143 -7.03 -6.45 27.91
CA VAL A 143 -7.76 -6.08 26.69
C VAL A 143 -7.16 -6.80 25.48
N THR A 144 -5.85 -7.02 25.50
CA THR A 144 -5.14 -7.74 24.44
C THR A 144 -4.51 -9.00 25.01
N SER A 145 -4.71 -10.15 24.35
CA SER A 145 -4.05 -11.39 24.73
C SER A 145 -2.55 -11.35 24.43
N ALA A 146 -1.74 -12.13 25.15
CA ALA A 146 -0.29 -12.22 24.94
C ALA A 146 0.06 -12.51 23.46
N GLN A 147 -0.67 -13.41 22.80
CA GLN A 147 -0.45 -13.75 21.40
C GLN A 147 -0.63 -12.53 20.46
N ARG A 148 -1.68 -11.75 20.67
CA ARG A 148 -1.90 -10.52 19.90
C ARG A 148 -0.84 -9.46 20.23
N GLY A 149 -0.43 -9.40 21.50
CA GLY A 149 0.65 -8.53 21.97
C GLY A 149 1.97 -8.82 21.26
N ILE A 150 2.35 -10.11 21.15
CA ILE A 150 3.54 -10.56 20.42
C ILE A 150 3.47 -10.13 18.96
N ASN A 151 2.34 -10.36 18.29
CA ASN A 151 2.20 -10.00 16.90
C ASN A 151 2.30 -8.48 16.66
N ARG A 152 1.72 -7.67 17.55
CA ARG A 152 1.84 -6.21 17.48
C ARG A 152 3.26 -5.74 17.77
N LEU A 153 3.92 -6.33 18.77
CA LEU A 153 5.30 -6.02 19.09
C LEU A 153 6.23 -6.39 17.92
N TRP A 154 5.96 -7.52 17.26
CA TRP A 154 6.70 -7.92 16.07
C TRP A 154 6.51 -6.93 14.91
N ALA A 155 5.27 -6.51 14.63
CA ALA A 155 4.99 -5.49 13.63
C ALA A 155 5.69 -4.17 13.94
N PHE A 156 5.73 -3.77 15.21
CA PHE A 156 6.49 -2.60 15.66
C PHE A 156 8.00 -2.76 15.35
N VAL A 157 8.59 -3.92 15.63
CA VAL A 157 10.00 -4.19 15.32
C VAL A 157 10.27 -4.16 13.81
N GLU A 158 9.37 -4.70 13.00
CA GLU A 158 9.47 -4.62 11.54
C GLU A 158 9.44 -3.17 11.04
N ASP A 159 8.59 -2.33 11.63
CA ASP A 159 8.53 -0.90 11.33
C ASP A 159 9.81 -0.18 11.77
N GLU A 160 10.38 -0.52 12.93
CA GLU A 160 11.68 -0.02 13.36
C GLU A 160 12.78 -0.35 12.35
N ILE A 161 12.84 -1.60 11.87
CA ILE A 161 13.80 -2.01 10.84
C ILE A 161 13.57 -1.24 9.53
N ARG A 162 12.32 -1.02 9.14
CA ARG A 162 11.99 -0.23 7.96
C ARG A 162 12.47 1.21 8.12
N ILE A 163 12.22 1.83 9.26
CA ILE A 163 12.68 3.18 9.60
C ILE A 163 14.20 3.30 9.44
N THR A 164 14.99 2.27 9.79
CA THR A 164 16.46 2.34 9.65
C THR A 164 16.94 2.45 8.20
N ARG A 165 16.14 2.05 7.22
CA ARG A 165 16.52 1.99 5.80
C ARG A 165 15.88 3.06 4.94
N GLU A 166 14.82 3.68 5.42
CA GLU A 166 14.03 4.62 4.65
C GLU A 166 14.66 6.01 4.62
N ASN A 167 14.73 6.60 3.43
CA ASN A 167 15.13 7.98 3.22
C ASN A 167 13.91 8.78 2.81
N ALA A 168 13.49 9.72 3.65
CA ALA A 168 12.27 10.49 3.39
C ALA A 168 12.25 11.81 4.19
N ILE A 169 11.29 12.67 3.83
CA ILE A 169 10.98 13.90 4.55
C ILE A 169 9.74 13.68 5.39
N TYR A 170 9.81 14.08 6.66
CA TYR A 170 8.72 14.01 7.63
C TYR A 170 8.57 15.33 8.37
N SER A 171 7.40 15.54 8.95
CA SER A 171 7.19 16.66 9.90
C SER A 171 7.24 16.10 11.31
N GLN A 172 8.04 16.73 12.18
CA GLN A 172 8.06 16.42 13.61
C GLN A 172 8.40 17.67 14.44
N SER A 173 8.02 17.66 15.72
CA SER A 173 8.47 18.66 16.67
C SER A 173 9.81 18.26 17.26
N ILE A 174 10.77 19.19 17.26
CA ILE A 174 12.08 18.99 17.86
C ILE A 174 12.37 20.11 18.85
N ASN A 175 13.25 19.85 19.82
CA ASN A 175 13.70 20.88 20.75
C ASN A 175 14.96 21.53 20.19
N ILE A 176 14.89 22.85 19.93
CA ILE A 176 16.03 23.66 19.53
C ILE A 176 16.19 24.73 20.61
N ASP A 177 17.31 24.75 21.31
CA ASP A 177 17.63 25.69 22.38
C ASP A 177 16.51 25.86 23.42
N GLY A 178 15.92 24.74 23.86
CA GLY A 178 14.85 24.72 24.87
C GLY A 178 13.45 25.05 24.34
N ARG A 179 13.29 25.27 23.04
CA ARG A 179 11.99 25.56 22.41
C ARG A 179 11.55 24.42 21.50
N ASN A 180 10.31 23.98 21.65
CA ASN A 180 9.72 23.00 20.74
C ASN A 180 9.29 23.68 19.44
N VAL A 181 9.90 23.31 18.34
CA VAL A 181 9.65 23.85 17.01
C VAL A 181 9.19 22.73 16.07
N LEU A 182 8.11 22.97 15.33
CA LEU A 182 7.69 22.06 14.26
C LEU A 182 8.57 22.30 13.03
N VAL A 183 9.26 21.26 12.60
CA VAL A 183 10.20 21.28 11.48
C VAL A 183 9.90 20.19 10.47
N GLU A 184 10.41 20.36 9.26
CA GLU A 184 10.55 19.25 8.32
C GLU A 184 11.90 18.57 8.53
N VAL A 185 11.90 17.27 8.63
CA VAL A 185 13.07 16.46 8.87
C VAL A 185 13.38 15.63 7.63
N ALA A 186 14.58 15.74 7.09
CA ALA A 186 15.13 14.86 6.09
C ALA A 186 15.95 13.76 6.77
N LYS A 187 15.41 12.55 6.77
CA LYS A 187 16.01 11.38 7.39
C LYS A 187 16.72 10.55 6.33
N LEU A 188 17.99 10.19 6.56
CA LEU A 188 18.79 9.28 5.73
C LEU A 188 19.08 8.01 6.52
N GLY A 189 18.20 7.04 6.35
CA GLY A 189 18.24 5.83 7.18
C GLY A 189 18.16 6.16 8.68
N SER A 190 18.97 5.51 9.48
CA SER A 190 19.23 5.85 10.88
C SER A 190 20.61 6.49 11.09
N ALA A 191 21.28 6.88 10.02
CA ALA A 191 22.64 7.41 10.08
C ALA A 191 22.68 8.92 10.25
N MET A 192 21.82 9.65 9.52
CA MET A 192 21.85 11.11 9.51
C MET A 192 20.45 11.69 9.50
N MET A 193 20.27 12.82 10.19
CA MET A 193 19.04 13.58 10.21
C MET A 193 19.36 15.07 10.08
N PHE A 194 18.76 15.67 9.09
CA PHE A 194 18.78 17.11 8.87
C PHE A 194 17.36 17.65 9.04
N PHE A 195 17.25 18.91 9.46
CA PHE A 195 15.95 19.55 9.60
C PHE A 195 15.92 20.92 8.94
N ARG A 196 14.71 21.36 8.64
CA ARG A 196 14.43 22.69 8.11
C ARG A 196 13.29 23.30 8.88
N THR A 197 13.51 24.51 9.37
CA THR A 197 12.46 25.32 10.04
C THR A 197 11.53 25.97 9.00
N ARG A 198 10.40 26.49 9.45
CA ARG A 198 9.51 27.32 8.60
C ARG A 198 10.17 28.62 8.12
N ALA A 199 11.16 29.10 8.85
CA ALA A 199 11.95 30.29 8.47
C ALA A 199 13.04 29.95 7.43
N LEU A 200 13.08 28.71 6.90
CA LEU A 200 14.09 28.21 5.98
C LEU A 200 15.51 28.17 6.58
N GLU A 201 15.61 28.03 7.88
CA GLU A 201 16.86 27.73 8.55
C GLU A 201 17.09 26.21 8.52
N TYR A 202 18.31 25.79 8.25
CA TYR A 202 18.68 24.40 8.17
C TYR A 202 19.55 24.00 9.36
N GLY A 203 19.36 22.76 9.81
CA GLY A 203 20.13 22.20 10.91
C GLY A 203 20.33 20.71 10.77
N ARG A 204 21.00 20.13 11.76
CA ARG A 204 21.30 18.71 11.83
C ARG A 204 21.08 18.17 13.24
N ALA A 205 20.82 16.87 13.33
CA ALA A 205 20.90 16.14 14.59
C ALA A 205 22.33 15.64 14.80
N VAL A 206 22.87 15.84 15.98
CA VAL A 206 24.22 15.40 16.36
C VAL A 206 24.13 14.62 17.67
N TYR A 207 24.83 13.51 17.75
CA TYR A 207 24.94 12.72 18.99
C TYR A 207 26.14 13.20 19.80
N GLN A 208 25.90 13.80 20.96
CA GLN A 208 26.94 14.36 21.83
C GLN A 208 26.68 14.00 23.29
N ALA A 209 27.71 13.55 23.97
CA ALA A 209 27.65 13.24 25.42
C ALA A 209 26.54 12.25 25.83
N GLY A 210 26.19 11.31 24.94
CA GLY A 210 25.15 10.30 25.23
C GLY A 210 23.75 10.70 24.86
N ASP A 211 23.55 11.87 24.25
CA ASP A 211 22.22 12.38 23.86
C ASP A 211 22.23 13.02 22.46
N TRP A 212 21.05 13.08 21.85
CA TRP A 212 20.86 13.74 20.57
C TRP A 212 20.52 15.20 20.76
N LYS A 213 21.26 16.07 20.05
CA LYS A 213 21.03 17.53 20.01
C LYS A 213 20.73 17.98 18.60
N PHE A 214 19.92 19.02 18.50
CA PHE A 214 19.58 19.65 17.23
C PHE A 214 20.27 21.01 17.14
N GLU A 215 21.16 21.15 16.16
CA GLU A 215 22.00 22.32 15.96
C GLU A 215 21.67 22.98 14.61
N LEU A 216 21.55 24.30 14.60
CA LEU A 216 21.45 25.06 13.35
C LEU A 216 22.81 25.09 12.65
N LEU A 217 22.80 25.10 11.34
CA LEU A 217 24.00 25.23 10.51
C LEU A 217 24.33 26.70 10.32
N GLU A 218 25.53 27.11 10.72
CA GLU A 218 26.00 28.51 10.60
C GLU A 218 26.55 28.82 9.21
N SER A 219 27.20 27.82 8.56
CA SER A 219 27.84 27.99 7.26
C SER A 219 26.80 28.02 6.13
N ALA A 220 26.84 29.06 5.28
CA ALA A 220 26.01 29.16 4.11
C ALA A 220 26.18 27.96 3.14
N THR A 221 27.40 27.46 2.99
CA THR A 221 27.69 26.27 2.20
C THR A 221 27.00 25.02 2.73
N SER A 222 27.03 24.81 4.05
CA SER A 222 26.36 23.68 4.70
C SER A 222 24.84 23.78 4.58
N GLN A 223 24.29 24.98 4.70
CA GLN A 223 22.85 25.21 4.51
C GLN A 223 22.43 24.89 3.07
N GLU A 224 23.21 25.32 2.06
CA GLU A 224 22.92 25.02 0.66
C GLU A 224 23.01 23.52 0.34
N GLN A 225 23.99 22.81 0.91
CA GLN A 225 24.11 21.36 0.76
C GLN A 225 22.85 20.65 1.29
N VAL A 226 22.38 21.02 2.47
CA VAL A 226 21.15 20.45 3.07
C VAL A 226 19.90 20.88 2.30
N ALA A 227 19.83 22.11 1.80
CA ALA A 227 18.72 22.55 0.95
C ALA A 227 18.59 21.68 -0.30
N ARG A 228 19.70 21.38 -0.97
CA ARG A 228 19.74 20.48 -2.15
C ARG A 228 19.26 19.06 -1.81
N LEU A 229 19.60 18.55 -0.60
CA LEU A 229 19.10 17.26 -0.13
C LEU A 229 17.56 17.28 -0.02
N PHE A 230 16.98 18.30 0.63
CA PHE A 230 15.53 18.45 0.75
C PHE A 230 14.84 18.50 -0.62
N ASP A 231 15.39 19.27 -1.56
CA ASP A 231 14.84 19.38 -2.91
C ASP A 231 14.88 18.04 -3.66
N SER A 232 15.95 17.28 -3.50
CA SER A 232 16.09 15.98 -4.14
C SER A 232 15.13 14.94 -3.56
N LEU A 233 14.99 14.88 -2.24
CA LEU A 233 14.04 13.98 -1.59
C LEU A 233 12.59 14.31 -1.95
N ARG A 234 12.23 15.60 -2.08
CA ARG A 234 10.90 16.02 -2.55
C ARG A 234 10.62 15.61 -3.99
N LYS A 235 11.62 15.67 -4.85
CA LYS A 235 11.53 15.21 -6.25
C LYS A 235 11.59 13.69 -6.39
N GLN A 236 11.65 12.95 -5.27
CA GLN A 236 11.77 11.49 -5.23
C GLN A 236 13.00 10.96 -5.98
N ILE A 237 14.07 11.75 -6.05
CA ILE A 237 15.36 11.31 -6.60
C ILE A 237 15.99 10.37 -5.56
N ARG A 238 15.94 9.08 -5.85
CA ARG A 238 16.39 8.02 -4.91
C ARG A 238 17.87 7.67 -5.04
N GLN A 239 18.53 8.15 -6.08
CA GLN A 239 19.96 7.89 -6.34
C GLN A 239 20.64 9.19 -6.74
N GLY A 240 21.76 9.50 -6.11
CA GLY A 240 22.56 10.67 -6.35
C GLY A 240 23.73 10.77 -5.38
N TYR A 241 24.73 11.56 -5.75
CA TYR A 241 25.85 11.92 -4.89
C TYR A 241 25.52 13.25 -4.21
N PHE A 242 25.64 13.28 -2.87
CA PHE A 242 25.41 14.45 -2.04
C PHE A 242 26.60 14.69 -1.15
N GLU A 243 27.11 15.90 -1.15
CA GLU A 243 28.03 16.38 -0.13
C GLU A 243 27.17 16.97 0.99
N LEU A 244 27.34 16.41 2.19
CA LEU A 244 26.56 16.81 3.36
C LEU A 244 27.50 17.18 4.52
N PRO A 245 27.13 18.15 5.37
CA PRO A 245 27.89 18.43 6.57
C PRO A 245 27.86 17.19 7.48
N ILE A 246 29.00 16.85 8.10
CA ILE A 246 29.16 15.66 8.95
C ILE A 246 28.12 15.72 10.09
N ALA A 247 27.25 14.70 10.13
CA ALA A 247 26.25 14.49 11.17
C ALA A 247 26.33 13.07 11.78
N LEU A 248 27.41 12.34 11.46
CA LEU A 248 27.61 11.01 12.00
C LEU A 248 28.09 11.11 13.47
N PRO A 249 27.59 10.21 14.34
CA PRO A 249 28.16 10.10 15.67
C PRO A 249 29.64 9.74 15.57
N PRO A 250 30.49 10.19 16.49
CA PRO A 250 31.90 9.75 16.52
C PRO A 250 31.93 8.23 16.57
N ALA A 251 32.85 7.62 15.80
CA ALA A 251 33.02 6.17 15.78
C ALA A 251 33.22 5.68 17.21
N LEU A 252 32.53 4.61 17.60
CA LEU A 252 32.70 3.94 18.90
C LEU A 252 34.13 3.37 18.98
N GLY A 253 35.12 4.20 19.29
CA GLY A 253 36.50 3.80 19.31
C GLY A 253 37.50 4.87 19.73
N GLU A 254 37.12 6.11 19.81
CA GLU A 254 37.99 7.22 20.23
C GLU A 254 37.57 7.83 21.56
N ALA A 255 37.34 6.99 22.57
CA ALA A 255 37.35 7.39 23.97
C ALA A 255 38.61 6.86 24.60
N SER A 256 39.71 7.62 24.47
CA SER A 256 40.88 7.47 25.29
C SER A 256 40.91 8.54 26.35
#